data_3e28320e9444ff246a493f3eb3e04289
#
_entry.id   3e28320e9444ff246a493f3eb3e04289
#
_cell.length_a   1.000
_cell.length_b   1.000
_cell.length_c   1.000
_cell.angle_alpha   90.00
_cell.angle_beta   90.00
_cell.angle_gamma   90.00
#
_symmetry.space_group_name_H-M   'P 1'
#
loop_
_entity.id
_entity.type
_entity.pdbx_description
1 polymer ?
#
loop_
_entity_poly.entity_id
_entity_poly.type
_entity_poly.pdbx_seq_one_letter_code
_entity_poly.pdbx_strand_id
1 'polypeptide(L)'
;MNKGNSKKIIIICIVCALLGGVLIGGVGVMIYNDLSRSEPKKNDQTADLSQGTDGSTEADQLEDGEAYDFEKAGFMKLGEYKGLEAQVQPEKDDIYSGMLAAAEEVKLKEDDGIVKDGELVNIDFTASLNGKDLEEAAGEDTCVRIGKGEYIDDFEKGIIGIKKGKKKTVDCTFPADYDDEELAGKTVQFTIKVNERFSDKTAQELSEGKYKTIDEYYEYEKQLQLKDNQENKGDLVWDSLKEETEIKSVSETMLSRTTEDVTNMYKNFAELSGTTVEELLESFGMGEDGIGEIAQDTVADQMIAKTIAAREGITLDDTYYKQTLWELLGYEEGDDEKKLEELEKEYKESQGSRPKDDVLVERVREYVGEQSKEM
;
A
#
# COMPACT_ATOMS: atom_id res chain seq x y z
N MET A 1 -2.56 -23.42 19.07
CA MET A 1 -2.88 -22.25 18.23
C MET A 1 -4.08 -22.61 17.35
N ASN A 2 -5.03 -21.74 17.23
CA ASN A 2 -6.36 -22.08 16.70
C ASN A 2 -6.36 -21.95 15.18
N LYS A 3 -6.45 -23.07 14.43
CA LYS A 3 -6.46 -23.12 12.96
C LYS A 3 -7.53 -22.19 12.30
N GLY A 4 -8.48 -21.68 13.06
CA GLY A 4 -9.51 -20.75 12.58
C GLY A 4 -9.02 -19.27 12.47
N ASN A 5 -7.99 -18.87 13.21
CA ASN A 5 -7.51 -17.49 13.16
C ASN A 5 -6.52 -17.27 11.99
N SER A 6 -5.74 -18.29 11.63
CA SER A 6 -4.80 -18.19 10.49
C SER A 6 -5.54 -17.96 9.16
N LYS A 7 -6.67 -18.65 8.93
CA LYS A 7 -7.47 -18.43 7.72
C LYS A 7 -8.08 -17.02 7.62
N LYS A 8 -8.45 -16.42 8.76
CA LYS A 8 -8.98 -15.04 8.79
C LYS A 8 -7.89 -14.01 8.44
N ILE A 9 -6.67 -14.22 8.91
CA ILE A 9 -5.54 -13.33 8.62
C ILE A 9 -5.14 -13.43 7.15
N ILE A 10 -5.09 -14.63 6.57
CA ILE A 10 -4.77 -14.87 5.17
C ILE A 10 -5.76 -14.17 4.23
N ILE A 11 -7.06 -14.24 4.53
CA ILE A 11 -8.11 -13.58 3.71
C ILE A 11 -8.01 -12.05 3.80
N ILE A 12 -7.66 -11.48 4.94
CA ILE A 12 -7.40 -10.04 5.10
C ILE A 12 -6.23 -9.60 4.21
N CYS A 13 -5.14 -10.36 4.17
CA CYS A 13 -3.98 -10.08 3.32
C CYS A 13 -4.32 -10.14 1.82
N ILE A 14 -5.15 -11.10 1.38
CA ILE A 14 -5.54 -11.26 -0.02
C ILE A 14 -6.41 -10.10 -0.51
N VAL A 15 -7.34 -9.62 0.28
CA VAL A 15 -8.19 -8.46 -0.09
C VAL A 15 -7.36 -7.18 -0.18
N CYS A 16 -6.38 -7.00 0.71
CA CYS A 16 -5.46 -5.88 0.64
C CYS A 16 -4.54 -5.93 -0.61
N ALA A 17 -4.13 -7.12 -1.05
CA ALA A 17 -3.33 -7.29 -2.27
C ALA A 17 -4.10 -6.94 -3.55
N LEU A 18 -5.41 -7.19 -3.59
CA LEU A 18 -6.27 -6.87 -4.73
C LEU A 18 -6.70 -5.39 -4.79
N LEU A 19 -6.52 -4.63 -3.70
CA LEU A 19 -6.90 -3.21 -3.61
C LEU A 19 -5.74 -2.24 -3.92
N GLY A 20 -4.63 -2.71 -4.43
CA GLY A 20 -3.56 -1.81 -4.90
C GLY A 20 -2.20 -2.05 -4.27
N GLY A 21 -1.67 -3.25 -4.37
CA GLY A 21 -0.26 -3.47 -4.05
C GLY A 21 -0.02 -4.65 -3.13
N VAL A 22 0.73 -5.53 -3.64
CA VAL A 22 1.40 -6.70 -3.10
C VAL A 22 1.64 -6.70 -1.61
N LEU A 23 1.15 -7.77 -0.97
CA LEU A 23 1.63 -8.21 0.34
C LEU A 23 2.17 -9.63 0.24
N ILE A 24 3.45 -9.74 -0.05
CA ILE A 24 4.21 -10.97 0.22
C ILE A 24 5.25 -10.65 1.30
N GLY A 25 5.15 -11.30 2.43
CA GLY A 25 6.19 -11.36 3.43
C GLY A 25 6.26 -10.21 4.44
N GLY A 26 5.56 -10.32 5.55
CA GLY A 26 5.98 -9.71 6.82
C GLY A 26 5.57 -8.26 7.12
N VAL A 27 4.79 -7.58 6.28
CA VAL A 27 4.44 -6.16 6.48
C VAL A 27 2.94 -5.90 6.35
N GLY A 28 2.15 -6.59 7.16
CA GLY A 28 0.69 -6.35 7.27
C GLY A 28 0.30 -4.98 7.87
N VAL A 29 1.24 -4.05 8.02
CA VAL A 29 1.05 -2.79 8.73
C VAL A 29 1.23 -1.55 7.84
N MET A 30 1.91 -1.64 6.68
CA MET A 30 2.15 -0.46 5.83
C MET A 30 0.91 0.07 5.12
N ILE A 31 -0.06 -0.76 4.78
CA ILE A 31 -1.22 -0.32 3.97
C ILE A 31 -2.17 0.59 4.75
N TYR A 32 -2.27 0.46 6.07
CA TYR A 32 -3.12 1.35 6.86
C TYR A 32 -2.61 2.80 6.89
N ASN A 33 -1.30 3.01 6.77
CA ASN A 33 -0.70 4.34 6.80
C ASN A 33 -0.68 5.03 5.42
N ASP A 34 -0.67 4.29 4.31
CA ASP A 34 -0.66 4.88 2.97
C ASP A 34 -2.07 5.36 2.54
N LEU A 35 -3.12 4.65 2.98
CA LEU A 35 -4.51 5.11 2.79
C LEU A 35 -4.86 6.39 3.56
N SER A 36 -4.09 6.74 4.59
CA SER A 36 -4.28 8.00 5.34
C SER A 36 -3.47 9.18 4.79
N ARG A 37 -2.50 8.96 3.89
CA ARG A 37 -1.63 10.00 3.33
C ARG A 37 -2.02 10.54 1.96
N SER A 38 -2.74 9.77 1.18
CA SER A 38 -3.30 10.26 -0.08
C SER A 38 -4.82 10.35 0.04
N GLU A 39 -5.33 11.59 0.22
CA GLU A 39 -6.64 11.82 -0.39
C GLU A 39 -6.50 11.31 -1.83
N PRO A 40 -7.36 10.37 -2.30
CA PRO A 40 -7.34 9.97 -3.68
C PRO A 40 -7.45 11.27 -4.47
N LYS A 41 -6.39 11.66 -5.18
CA LYS A 41 -6.52 12.69 -6.19
C LYS A 41 -7.66 12.19 -7.06
N LYS A 42 -8.84 12.78 -6.91
CA LYS A 42 -9.94 12.54 -7.81
C LYS A 42 -9.36 12.76 -9.19
N ASN A 43 -9.05 11.65 -9.83
CA ASN A 43 -8.75 11.67 -11.24
C ASN A 43 -10.08 12.03 -11.90
N ASP A 44 -10.24 13.30 -12.25
CA ASP A 44 -11.44 13.85 -12.89
C ASP A 44 -11.66 13.25 -14.30
N GLN A 45 -10.96 12.15 -14.59
CA GLN A 45 -11.06 11.35 -15.80
C GLN A 45 -11.92 10.07 -15.65
N THR A 46 -12.62 9.87 -14.54
CA THR A 46 -13.77 8.96 -14.55
C THR A 46 -14.89 9.62 -15.37
N ALA A 47 -14.62 9.81 -16.66
CA ALA A 47 -15.67 9.94 -17.65
C ALA A 47 -16.55 8.71 -17.47
N ASP A 48 -17.85 8.93 -17.35
CA ASP A 48 -18.86 7.87 -17.38
C ASP A 48 -18.58 6.93 -18.57
N LEU A 49 -17.82 5.86 -18.31
CA LEU A 49 -17.42 4.85 -19.30
C LEU A 49 -18.62 3.95 -19.68
N SER A 50 -19.82 4.28 -19.21
CA SER A 50 -21.08 3.56 -19.50
C SER A 50 -21.54 3.65 -20.96
N GLN A 51 -20.81 4.34 -21.84
CA GLN A 51 -21.08 4.28 -23.28
C GLN A 51 -20.36 3.09 -23.90
N GLY A 52 -20.85 1.88 -23.63
CA GLY A 52 -20.49 0.67 -24.33
C GLY A 52 -20.82 0.76 -25.80
N THR A 53 -19.97 0.19 -26.65
CA THR A 53 -20.27 0.00 -28.06
C THR A 53 -21.39 -1.06 -28.19
N ASP A 54 -22.54 -0.66 -28.66
CA ASP A 54 -23.68 -1.56 -28.94
C ASP A 54 -23.29 -2.57 -30.03
N GLY A 55 -22.87 -3.76 -29.59
CA GLY A 55 -22.51 -4.91 -30.45
C GLY A 55 -21.42 -5.76 -29.81
N SER A 56 -21.58 -7.10 -29.83
CA SER A 56 -20.56 -8.04 -29.40
C SER A 56 -19.24 -7.80 -30.14
N THR A 57 -18.21 -7.37 -29.44
CA THR A 57 -16.86 -7.16 -29.97
C THR A 57 -15.98 -8.39 -29.80
N GLU A 58 -14.83 -8.48 -30.49
CA GLU A 58 -13.84 -9.54 -30.22
C GLU A 58 -13.40 -9.55 -28.74
N ALA A 59 -13.34 -8.37 -28.12
CA ALA A 59 -13.00 -8.22 -26.71
C ALA A 59 -13.97 -8.95 -25.76
N ASP A 60 -15.24 -9.09 -26.16
CA ASP A 60 -16.29 -9.77 -25.38
C ASP A 60 -16.15 -11.30 -25.40
N GLN A 61 -15.36 -11.85 -26.30
CA GLN A 61 -15.20 -13.29 -26.55
C GLN A 61 -13.84 -13.83 -26.14
N LEU A 62 -12.95 -13.00 -25.55
CA LEU A 62 -11.61 -13.41 -25.16
C LEU A 62 -11.64 -14.56 -24.15
N GLU A 63 -10.81 -15.57 -24.42
CA GLU A 63 -10.57 -16.67 -23.49
C GLU A 63 -9.76 -16.18 -22.26
N ASP A 64 -9.87 -16.93 -21.16
CA ASP A 64 -9.11 -16.66 -19.93
C ASP A 64 -7.59 -16.74 -20.16
N GLY A 65 -6.87 -15.64 -19.89
CA GLY A 65 -5.43 -15.51 -20.16
C GLY A 65 -5.08 -15.19 -21.62
N GLU A 66 -6.05 -14.94 -22.48
CA GLU A 66 -5.80 -14.57 -23.89
C GLU A 66 -5.29 -13.14 -24.01
N ALA A 67 -4.14 -12.98 -24.68
CA ALA A 67 -3.58 -11.66 -24.99
C ALA A 67 -4.34 -10.98 -26.13
N TYR A 68 -4.61 -9.66 -25.99
CA TYR A 68 -5.34 -8.89 -26.99
C TYR A 68 -4.90 -7.42 -26.99
N ASP A 69 -4.61 -6.85 -28.16
CA ASP A 69 -4.17 -5.47 -28.28
C ASP A 69 -5.37 -4.51 -28.31
N PHE A 70 -5.79 -4.05 -27.14
CA PHE A 70 -6.92 -3.11 -26.96
C PHE A 70 -6.64 -1.73 -27.57
N GLU A 71 -5.39 -1.29 -27.70
CA GLU A 71 -5.08 -0.03 -28.39
C GLU A 71 -5.32 -0.14 -29.89
N LYS A 72 -4.89 -1.24 -30.51
CA LYS A 72 -5.18 -1.52 -31.91
C LYS A 72 -6.68 -1.59 -32.20
N ALA A 73 -7.44 -2.12 -31.26
CA ALA A 73 -8.89 -2.21 -31.33
C ALA A 73 -9.59 -0.87 -31.02
N GLY A 74 -8.86 0.15 -30.56
CA GLY A 74 -9.38 1.50 -30.34
C GLY A 74 -9.98 1.76 -28.96
N PHE A 75 -9.87 0.81 -28.03
CA PHE A 75 -10.42 0.92 -26.67
C PHE A 75 -9.60 1.81 -25.75
N MET A 76 -8.30 1.96 -26.00
CA MET A 76 -7.38 2.71 -25.15
C MET A 76 -6.25 3.34 -25.97
N LYS A 77 -5.44 4.17 -25.30
CA LYS A 77 -4.12 4.60 -25.74
C LYS A 77 -3.16 4.24 -24.62
N LEU A 78 -2.31 3.23 -24.85
CA LEU A 78 -1.36 2.76 -23.86
C LEU A 78 -0.25 3.78 -23.61
N GLY A 79 0.09 4.02 -22.35
CA GLY A 79 1.25 4.79 -21.91
C GLY A 79 2.59 4.12 -22.27
N GLU A 80 3.69 4.84 -22.03
CA GLU A 80 5.04 4.27 -22.19
C GLU A 80 5.30 3.29 -21.05
N TYR A 81 5.53 2.01 -21.36
CA TYR A 81 5.73 0.95 -20.37
C TYR A 81 7.17 0.41 -20.32
N LYS A 82 8.10 1.01 -21.06
CA LYS A 82 9.53 0.66 -21.03
C LYS A 82 10.36 1.85 -20.56
N GLY A 83 11.27 1.59 -19.63
CA GLY A 83 12.18 2.60 -19.10
C GLY A 83 11.54 3.56 -18.12
N LEU A 84 10.41 3.18 -17.53
CA LEU A 84 9.82 3.86 -16.38
C LEU A 84 10.83 3.90 -15.22
N GLU A 85 10.76 4.91 -14.38
CA GLU A 85 11.64 5.07 -13.24
C GLU A 85 11.01 4.43 -12.00
N ALA A 86 11.69 3.41 -11.43
CA ALA A 86 11.26 2.72 -10.23
C ALA A 86 12.05 3.23 -9.01
N GLN A 87 11.37 3.83 -8.06
CA GLN A 87 11.97 4.26 -6.78
C GLN A 87 12.18 3.05 -5.88
N VAL A 88 13.30 2.33 -6.07
CA VAL A 88 13.61 1.14 -5.28
C VAL A 88 14.25 1.46 -3.93
N GLN A 89 14.92 2.62 -3.81
CA GLN A 89 15.50 3.03 -2.53
C GLN A 89 14.37 3.45 -1.58
N PRO A 90 14.22 2.77 -0.43
CA PRO A 90 13.17 3.14 0.51
C PRO A 90 13.43 4.52 1.11
N GLU A 91 12.37 5.31 1.27
CA GLU A 91 12.47 6.59 1.93
C GLU A 91 12.59 6.43 3.45
N LYS A 92 13.28 7.39 4.08
CA LYS A 92 13.50 7.37 5.53
C LYS A 92 12.19 7.30 6.31
N ASP A 93 11.19 8.05 5.88
CA ASP A 93 9.91 8.16 6.59
C ASP A 93 9.10 6.86 6.49
N ASP A 94 9.20 6.13 5.38
CA ASP A 94 8.58 4.80 5.22
C ASP A 94 9.21 3.79 6.17
N ILE A 95 10.55 3.79 6.26
CA ILE A 95 11.26 2.93 7.22
C ILE A 95 10.84 3.25 8.65
N TYR A 96 10.78 4.53 9.02
CA TYR A 96 10.36 4.97 10.35
C TYR A 96 8.91 4.58 10.66
N SER A 97 8.02 4.75 9.71
CA SER A 97 6.61 4.34 9.84
C SER A 97 6.47 2.84 10.07
N GLY A 98 7.18 2.02 9.28
CA GLY A 98 7.21 0.56 9.46
C GLY A 98 7.76 0.14 10.82
N MET A 99 8.84 0.76 11.29
CA MET A 99 9.39 0.50 12.61
C MET A 99 8.39 0.84 13.74
N LEU A 100 7.69 1.97 13.64
CA LEU A 100 6.73 2.41 14.63
C LEU A 100 5.49 1.52 14.66
N ALA A 101 5.02 1.10 13.49
CA ALA A 101 3.93 0.15 13.38
C ALA A 101 4.26 -1.21 14.03
N ALA A 102 5.45 -1.74 13.78
CA ALA A 102 5.92 -2.94 14.45
C ALA A 102 6.00 -2.78 16.00
N ALA A 103 6.28 -1.56 16.49
CA ALA A 103 6.32 -1.28 17.92
C ALA A 103 4.95 -1.41 18.61
N GLU A 104 3.84 -1.19 17.91
CA GLU A 104 2.49 -1.32 18.46
C GLU A 104 2.18 -2.75 18.92
N GLU A 105 2.73 -3.75 18.24
CA GLU A 105 2.51 -5.16 18.54
C GLU A 105 3.33 -5.64 19.76
N VAL A 106 4.33 -4.86 20.16
CA VAL A 106 5.25 -5.25 21.23
C VAL A 106 4.81 -4.71 22.58
N LYS A 107 4.55 -5.61 23.51
CA LYS A 107 4.32 -5.28 24.93
C LYS A 107 5.63 -5.38 25.71
N LEU A 108 6.38 -4.29 25.76
CA LEU A 108 7.60 -4.24 26.57
C LEU A 108 7.29 -4.46 28.05
N LYS A 109 7.96 -5.43 28.67
CA LYS A 109 7.93 -5.60 30.11
C LYS A 109 8.76 -4.48 30.77
N GLU A 110 8.24 -3.88 31.83
CA GLU A 110 8.94 -2.86 32.63
C GLU A 110 9.30 -1.58 31.81
N ASP A 111 8.43 -1.17 30.87
CA ASP A 111 8.56 0.10 30.19
C ASP A 111 7.64 1.16 30.82
N ASP A 112 8.19 2.36 31.09
CA ASP A 112 7.45 3.49 31.64
C ASP A 112 6.63 4.26 30.59
N GLY A 113 6.90 3.97 29.29
CA GLY A 113 6.27 4.62 28.14
C GLY A 113 6.68 6.09 27.97
N ILE A 114 7.76 6.52 28.63
CA ILE A 114 8.26 7.91 28.58
C ILE A 114 9.32 8.02 27.49
N VAL A 115 9.16 9.01 26.60
CA VAL A 115 10.11 9.31 25.52
C VAL A 115 11.46 9.74 26.08
N LYS A 116 12.53 9.17 25.56
CA LYS A 116 13.92 9.46 25.89
C LYS A 116 14.68 9.99 24.67
N ASP A 117 15.80 10.63 24.96
CA ASP A 117 16.72 11.06 23.91
C ASP A 117 17.18 9.87 23.05
N GLY A 118 17.27 10.11 21.75
CA GLY A 118 17.65 9.10 20.77
C GLY A 118 16.53 8.14 20.35
N GLU A 119 15.32 8.21 20.89
CA GLU A 119 14.20 7.37 20.44
C GLU A 119 13.54 7.91 19.17
N LEU A 120 12.89 7.02 18.42
CA LEU A 120 12.02 7.36 17.30
C LEU A 120 10.58 7.44 17.84
N VAL A 121 9.84 8.46 17.44
CA VAL A 121 8.46 8.67 17.88
C VAL A 121 7.57 9.02 16.70
N ASN A 122 6.28 8.67 16.81
CA ASN A 122 5.20 9.20 16.00
C ASN A 122 4.44 10.23 16.85
N ILE A 123 4.21 11.43 16.29
CA ILE A 123 3.58 12.53 16.99
C ILE A 123 2.53 13.24 16.16
N ASP A 124 1.51 13.77 16.84
CA ASP A 124 0.67 14.84 16.32
C ASP A 124 1.06 16.14 17.02
N PHE A 125 1.06 17.26 16.31
CA PHE A 125 1.32 18.54 16.94
C PHE A 125 0.55 19.68 16.26
N THR A 126 0.21 20.67 17.09
CA THR A 126 -0.35 21.96 16.66
C THR A 126 0.56 23.09 17.14
N ALA A 127 0.56 24.19 16.41
CA ALA A 127 1.38 25.36 16.71
C ALA A 127 0.52 26.61 16.89
N SER A 128 0.95 27.52 17.79
CA SER A 128 0.33 28.83 17.92
C SER A 128 1.37 29.92 18.21
N LEU A 129 1.19 31.10 17.62
CA LEU A 129 2.00 32.30 17.86
C LEU A 129 1.13 33.40 18.40
N ASN A 130 1.43 33.90 19.62
CA ASN A 130 0.67 34.91 20.31
C ASN A 130 -0.84 34.58 20.46
N GLY A 131 -1.17 33.30 20.62
CA GLY A 131 -2.54 32.78 20.75
C GLY A 131 -3.34 32.69 19.46
N LYS A 132 -2.67 32.83 18.31
CA LYS A 132 -3.23 32.56 16.98
C LYS A 132 -2.65 31.26 16.47
N ASP A 133 -3.51 30.34 16.04
CA ASP A 133 -3.10 29.06 15.48
C ASP A 133 -2.34 29.26 14.15
N LEU A 134 -1.30 28.44 13.96
CA LEU A 134 -0.47 28.36 12.76
C LEU A 134 -0.71 27.00 12.11
N GLU A 135 -1.69 26.93 11.21
CA GLU A 135 -2.07 25.68 10.53
C GLU A 135 -0.91 25.11 9.72
N GLU A 136 -0.10 25.96 9.09
CA GLU A 136 1.08 25.59 8.28
C GLU A 136 2.23 24.96 9.12
N ALA A 137 2.19 25.13 10.44
CA ALA A 137 3.18 24.56 11.36
C ALA A 137 2.58 23.44 12.24
N ALA A 138 1.44 22.87 11.84
CA ALA A 138 0.85 21.69 12.46
C ALA A 138 1.25 20.42 11.69
N GLY A 139 1.20 19.26 12.33
CA GLY A 139 1.44 17.98 11.71
C GLY A 139 0.73 16.86 12.45
N GLU A 140 0.32 15.86 11.69
CA GLU A 140 -0.24 14.60 12.18
C GLU A 140 0.64 13.44 11.71
N ASP A 141 0.65 12.35 12.44
CA ASP A 141 1.40 11.11 12.14
C ASP A 141 2.88 11.34 11.77
N THR A 142 3.50 12.36 12.35
CA THR A 142 4.85 12.78 12.00
C THR A 142 5.89 11.94 12.74
N CYS A 143 6.80 11.32 11.98
CA CYS A 143 7.91 10.56 12.52
C CYS A 143 9.08 11.48 12.88
N VAL A 144 9.60 11.38 14.12
CA VAL A 144 10.73 12.19 14.60
C VAL A 144 11.76 11.31 15.30
N ARG A 145 12.98 11.34 14.82
CA ARG A 145 14.13 10.73 15.48
C ARG A 145 14.81 11.73 16.40
N ILE A 146 14.53 11.65 17.69
CA ILE A 146 15.01 12.59 18.72
C ILE A 146 16.55 12.68 18.70
N GLY A 147 17.07 13.91 18.66
CA GLY A 147 18.51 14.18 18.70
C GLY A 147 19.23 14.07 17.34
N LYS A 148 18.51 13.89 16.24
CA LYS A 148 19.10 13.89 14.89
C LYS A 148 19.09 15.26 14.23
N GLY A 149 18.40 16.27 14.80
CA GLY A 149 18.34 17.65 14.29
C GLY A 149 17.44 17.79 13.07
N GLU A 150 16.42 16.95 12.96
CA GLU A 150 15.41 17.02 11.91
C GLU A 150 14.45 18.21 12.14
N TYR A 151 14.28 18.57 13.40
CA TYR A 151 13.50 19.72 13.85
C TYR A 151 14.36 20.66 14.70
N ILE A 152 13.85 21.85 14.99
CA ILE A 152 14.54 22.79 15.87
C ILE A 152 14.77 22.18 17.26
N ASP A 153 15.91 22.48 17.85
CA ASP A 153 16.41 21.90 19.11
C ASP A 153 15.38 21.91 20.25
N ASP A 154 14.65 23.04 20.42
CA ASP A 154 13.65 23.19 21.47
C ASP A 154 12.46 22.26 21.25
N PHE A 155 12.10 21.97 20.00
CA PHE A 155 11.01 21.07 19.64
C PHE A 155 11.39 19.62 19.99
N GLU A 156 12.53 19.11 19.49
CA GLU A 156 12.98 17.75 19.78
C GLU A 156 13.16 17.52 21.30
N LYS A 157 13.80 18.46 22.00
CA LYS A 157 13.95 18.42 23.45
C LYS A 157 12.63 18.51 24.19
N GLY A 158 11.65 19.22 23.61
CA GLY A 158 10.30 19.35 24.15
C GLY A 158 9.54 18.04 24.21
N ILE A 159 9.81 17.10 23.26
CA ILE A 159 9.17 15.78 23.19
C ILE A 159 9.69 14.85 24.30
N ILE A 160 10.95 15.03 24.71
CA ILE A 160 11.53 14.21 25.78
C ILE A 160 10.71 14.35 27.07
N GLY A 161 10.40 13.22 27.68
CA GLY A 161 9.61 13.14 28.91
C GLY A 161 8.10 13.09 28.68
N ILE A 162 7.60 13.21 27.46
CA ILE A 162 6.18 12.94 27.19
C ILE A 162 5.95 11.43 27.23
N LYS A 163 4.84 11.03 27.81
CA LYS A 163 4.45 9.62 27.85
C LYS A 163 3.61 9.29 26.62
N LYS A 164 3.81 8.08 26.03
CA LYS A 164 2.95 7.53 24.97
C LYS A 164 1.46 7.74 25.28
N GLY A 165 0.71 8.24 24.32
CA GLY A 165 -0.72 8.60 24.42
C GLY A 165 -0.99 9.89 25.19
N LYS A 166 0.03 10.65 25.61
CA LYS A 166 -0.12 11.94 26.31
C LYS A 166 0.37 13.09 25.48
N LYS A 167 -0.15 14.28 25.79
CA LYS A 167 0.25 15.54 25.16
C LYS A 167 0.88 16.51 26.18
N LYS A 168 1.73 17.39 25.67
CA LYS A 168 2.39 18.45 26.41
C LYS A 168 2.53 19.68 25.54
N THR A 169 2.36 20.84 26.12
CA THR A 169 2.64 22.12 25.46
C THR A 169 4.06 22.56 25.78
N VAL A 170 4.81 22.98 24.78
CA VAL A 170 6.20 23.44 24.87
C VAL A 170 6.37 24.72 24.09
N ASP A 171 7.21 25.62 24.60
CA ASP A 171 7.61 26.85 23.90
C ASP A 171 8.91 26.59 23.16
N CYS A 172 8.92 26.77 21.84
CA CYS A 172 10.07 26.58 20.98
C CYS A 172 10.46 27.87 20.30
N THR A 173 11.74 28.27 20.42
CA THR A 173 12.26 29.48 19.81
C THR A 173 12.97 29.15 18.51
N PHE A 174 12.46 29.70 17.41
CA PHE A 174 13.10 29.55 16.09
C PHE A 174 14.42 30.30 16.05
N PRO A 175 15.44 29.77 15.37
CA PRO A 175 16.69 30.48 15.10
C PRO A 175 16.45 31.86 14.45
N ALA A 176 17.33 32.81 14.73
CA ALA A 176 17.17 34.17 14.16
C ALA A 176 17.43 34.19 12.62
N ASP A 177 18.10 33.18 12.12
CA ASP A 177 18.42 32.92 10.71
C ASP A 177 17.55 31.83 10.07
N TYR A 178 16.39 31.57 10.65
CA TYR A 178 15.44 30.61 10.10
C TYR A 178 14.87 31.10 8.77
N ASP A 179 14.71 30.21 7.80
CA ASP A 179 14.33 30.55 6.42
C ASP A 179 13.00 31.29 6.29
N ASP A 180 12.05 30.98 7.21
CA ASP A 180 10.78 31.71 7.29
C ASP A 180 10.95 32.97 8.18
N GLU A 181 10.95 34.15 7.53
CA GLU A 181 11.06 35.46 8.20
C GLU A 181 9.91 35.73 9.19
N GLU A 182 8.75 35.10 9.01
CA GLU A 182 7.61 35.22 9.93
C GLU A 182 7.84 34.42 11.23
N LEU A 183 8.70 33.42 11.22
CA LEU A 183 9.03 32.59 12.37
C LEU A 183 10.42 32.91 12.94
N ALA A 184 11.33 33.46 12.17
CA ALA A 184 12.70 33.76 12.58
C ALA A 184 12.79 34.55 13.89
N GLY A 185 13.49 34.00 14.88
CA GLY A 185 13.67 34.58 16.22
C GLY A 185 12.42 34.63 17.09
N LYS A 186 11.28 34.07 16.65
CA LYS A 186 10.04 34.04 17.42
C LYS A 186 9.91 32.77 18.25
N THR A 187 9.23 32.91 19.38
CA THR A 187 8.84 31.77 20.22
C THR A 187 7.43 31.36 19.87
N VAL A 188 7.29 30.14 19.38
CA VAL A 188 6.03 29.49 19.01
C VAL A 188 5.69 28.43 20.05
N GLN A 189 4.44 28.35 20.42
CA GLN A 189 3.94 27.35 21.34
C GLN A 189 3.43 26.15 20.57
N PHE A 190 4.02 24.97 20.82
CA PHE A 190 3.60 23.70 20.24
C PHE A 190 2.88 22.85 21.28
N THR A 191 1.75 22.25 20.88
CA THR A 191 1.08 21.22 21.67
C THR A 191 1.32 19.89 20.97
N ILE A 192 2.18 19.05 21.56
CA ILE A 192 2.66 17.79 20.99
C ILE A 192 2.01 16.62 21.71
N LYS A 193 1.48 15.66 20.96
CA LYS A 193 0.97 14.38 21.45
C LYS A 193 1.86 13.26 20.90
N VAL A 194 2.35 12.38 21.75
CA VAL A 194 3.09 11.18 21.33
C VAL A 194 2.10 10.05 21.12
N ASN A 195 2.02 9.55 19.88
CA ASN A 195 1.16 8.45 19.51
C ASN A 195 1.87 7.12 19.77
N GLU A 196 3.08 6.96 19.24
CA GLU A 196 3.90 5.76 19.41
C GLU A 196 5.37 6.12 19.62
N ARG A 197 6.16 5.15 20.11
CA ARG A 197 7.60 5.27 20.29
C ARG A 197 8.31 3.96 19.99
N PHE A 198 9.49 4.07 19.40
CA PHE A 198 10.41 2.97 19.15
C PHE A 198 11.74 3.22 19.90
N SER A 199 12.14 2.28 20.72
CA SER A 199 13.33 2.37 21.56
C SER A 199 14.32 1.25 21.22
N ASP A 200 15.56 1.34 21.72
CA ASP A 200 16.52 0.24 21.62
C ASP A 200 15.97 -1.07 22.24
N LYS A 201 15.13 -0.94 23.27
CA LYS A 201 14.46 -2.08 23.89
C LYS A 201 13.41 -2.71 22.98
N THR A 202 12.72 -1.88 22.19
CA THR A 202 11.78 -2.33 21.16
C THR A 202 12.52 -3.10 20.07
N ALA A 203 13.63 -2.56 19.57
CA ALA A 203 14.49 -3.23 18.59
C ALA A 203 14.97 -4.61 19.06
N GLN A 204 15.39 -4.69 20.34
CA GLN A 204 15.84 -5.96 20.94
C GLN A 204 14.71 -6.98 21.07
N GLU A 205 13.52 -6.56 21.49
CA GLU A 205 12.38 -7.46 21.67
C GLU A 205 11.87 -7.99 20.31
N LEU A 206 11.68 -7.11 19.32
CA LEU A 206 11.24 -7.48 17.96
C LEU A 206 12.21 -8.44 17.26
N SER A 207 13.51 -8.25 17.48
CA SER A 207 14.55 -9.05 16.84
C SER A 207 15.05 -10.24 17.67
N GLU A 208 14.39 -10.56 18.78
CA GLU A 208 14.85 -11.59 19.74
C GLU A 208 16.31 -11.35 20.20
N GLY A 209 16.72 -10.09 20.30
CA GLY A 209 18.05 -9.67 20.73
C GLY A 209 19.10 -9.64 19.61
N LYS A 210 18.75 -9.86 18.35
CA LYS A 210 19.66 -9.80 17.21
C LYS A 210 20.14 -8.36 16.95
N TYR A 211 19.25 -7.38 16.99
CA TYR A 211 19.55 -5.97 16.89
C TYR A 211 19.39 -5.28 18.25
N LYS A 212 20.38 -4.49 18.65
CA LYS A 212 20.48 -3.94 20.00
C LYS A 212 20.10 -2.47 20.08
N THR A 213 20.14 -1.78 18.94
CA THR A 213 19.87 -0.34 18.82
C THR A 213 18.86 -0.07 17.75
N ILE A 214 18.25 1.10 17.82
CA ILE A 214 17.35 1.61 16.79
C ILE A 214 18.07 1.71 15.44
N ASP A 215 19.34 2.17 15.43
CA ASP A 215 20.09 2.34 14.18
C ASP A 215 20.40 0.98 13.52
N GLU A 216 20.70 -0.08 14.31
CA GLU A 216 20.86 -1.44 13.76
C GLU A 216 19.54 -2.00 13.20
N TYR A 217 18.43 -1.74 13.85
CA TYR A 217 17.11 -2.18 13.39
C TYR A 217 16.66 -1.39 12.15
N TYR A 218 16.94 -0.08 12.11
CA TYR A 218 16.70 0.77 10.93
C TYR A 218 17.43 0.24 9.67
N GLU A 219 18.72 -0.11 9.81
CA GLU A 219 19.46 -0.67 8.67
C GLU A 219 18.90 -2.04 8.22
N TYR A 220 18.40 -2.84 9.14
CA TYR A 220 17.71 -4.09 8.80
C TYR A 220 16.44 -3.83 8.03
N GLU A 221 15.55 -2.96 8.52
CA GLU A 221 14.29 -2.61 7.85
C GLU A 221 14.56 -2.00 6.47
N LYS A 222 15.55 -1.12 6.38
CA LYS A 222 15.98 -0.55 5.09
C LYS A 222 16.39 -1.61 4.07
N GLN A 223 17.16 -2.61 4.49
CA GLN A 223 17.56 -3.70 3.60
C GLN A 223 16.39 -4.61 3.22
N LEU A 224 15.47 -4.82 4.15
CA LEU A 224 14.27 -5.61 3.89
C LEU A 224 13.38 -4.91 2.85
N GLN A 225 13.07 -3.63 3.05
CA GLN A 225 12.28 -2.84 2.11
C GLN A 225 12.97 -2.67 0.74
N LEU A 226 14.30 -2.44 0.72
CA LEU A 226 15.05 -2.37 -0.54
C LEU A 226 14.93 -3.67 -1.33
N LYS A 227 15.04 -4.81 -0.65
CA LYS A 227 14.88 -6.12 -1.30
C LYS A 227 13.46 -6.29 -1.84
N ASP A 228 12.45 -5.96 -1.04
CA ASP A 228 11.06 -6.03 -1.43
C ASP A 228 10.77 -5.12 -2.65
N ASN A 229 11.20 -3.87 -2.62
CA ASN A 229 11.06 -2.93 -3.72
C ASN A 229 11.78 -3.43 -5.01
N GLN A 230 12.92 -4.12 -4.87
CA GLN A 230 13.64 -4.70 -6.02
C GLN A 230 12.91 -5.91 -6.60
N GLU A 231 12.29 -6.73 -5.77
CA GLU A 231 11.50 -7.89 -6.19
C GLU A 231 10.18 -7.46 -6.83
N ASN A 232 9.57 -6.38 -6.33
CA ASN A 232 8.26 -5.87 -6.74
C ASN A 232 8.33 -4.58 -7.59
N LYS A 233 9.38 -4.40 -8.39
CA LYS A 233 9.54 -3.20 -9.24
C LYS A 233 8.36 -2.93 -10.17
N GLY A 234 7.69 -3.99 -10.60
CA GLY A 234 6.52 -3.88 -11.45
C GLY A 234 5.42 -3.04 -10.80
N ASP A 235 5.14 -3.30 -9.54
CA ASP A 235 4.10 -2.58 -8.79
C ASP A 235 4.47 -1.11 -8.58
N LEU A 236 5.75 -0.81 -8.31
CA LEU A 236 6.23 0.57 -8.13
C LEU A 236 6.01 1.46 -9.36
N VAL A 237 5.96 0.89 -10.55
CA VAL A 237 5.79 1.65 -11.81
C VAL A 237 4.42 1.46 -12.46
N TRP A 238 3.60 0.55 -11.94
CA TRP A 238 2.30 0.23 -12.53
C TRP A 238 1.32 1.40 -12.48
N ASP A 239 1.26 2.10 -11.37
CA ASP A 239 0.40 3.27 -11.22
C ASP A 239 0.80 4.41 -12.17
N SER A 240 2.10 4.65 -12.33
CA SER A 240 2.60 5.61 -13.31
C SER A 240 2.20 5.23 -14.74
N LEU A 241 2.24 3.95 -15.09
CA LEU A 241 1.77 3.44 -16.39
C LEU A 241 0.26 3.64 -16.55
N LYS A 242 -0.53 3.39 -15.51
CA LYS A 242 -1.98 3.62 -15.51
C LYS A 242 -2.30 5.10 -15.71
N GLU A 243 -1.62 6.00 -15.02
CA GLU A 243 -1.81 7.45 -15.15
C GLU A 243 -1.52 7.95 -16.57
N GLU A 244 -0.52 7.37 -17.26
CA GLU A 244 -0.20 7.71 -18.64
C GLU A 244 -1.10 7.03 -19.68
N THR A 245 -1.92 6.07 -19.27
CA THR A 245 -2.79 5.29 -20.13
C THR A 245 -4.18 5.90 -20.20
N GLU A 246 -4.64 6.24 -21.40
CA GLU A 246 -6.00 6.76 -21.65
C GLU A 246 -6.95 5.61 -22.00
N ILE A 247 -7.84 5.23 -21.10
CA ILE A 247 -8.95 4.30 -21.37
C ILE A 247 -10.10 5.08 -22.00
N LYS A 248 -10.46 4.73 -23.23
CA LYS A 248 -11.53 5.40 -24.00
C LYS A 248 -12.88 4.70 -23.84
N SER A 249 -12.86 3.39 -23.73
CA SER A 249 -14.03 2.56 -23.52
C SER A 249 -13.62 1.21 -22.97
N VAL A 250 -14.54 0.51 -22.31
CA VAL A 250 -14.36 -0.86 -21.82
C VAL A 250 -15.41 -1.78 -22.45
N SER A 251 -15.11 -3.08 -22.51
CA SER A 251 -16.12 -4.06 -22.90
C SER A 251 -17.17 -4.19 -21.78
N GLU A 252 -18.45 -4.06 -22.15
CA GLU A 252 -19.55 -4.23 -21.18
C GLU A 252 -19.54 -5.63 -20.55
N THR A 253 -19.18 -6.64 -21.33
CA THR A 253 -19.06 -8.02 -20.85
C THR A 253 -17.94 -8.16 -19.83
N MET A 254 -16.76 -7.58 -20.08
CA MET A 254 -15.66 -7.57 -19.12
C MET A 254 -16.07 -6.86 -17.85
N LEU A 255 -16.62 -5.66 -17.96
CA LEU A 255 -17.00 -4.86 -16.78
C LEU A 255 -18.08 -5.54 -15.95
N SER A 256 -19.14 -6.07 -16.61
CA SER A 256 -20.24 -6.77 -15.91
C SER A 256 -19.72 -7.99 -15.14
N ARG A 257 -18.88 -8.80 -15.78
CA ARG A 257 -18.27 -9.99 -15.15
C ARG A 257 -17.37 -9.61 -13.98
N THR A 258 -16.47 -8.65 -14.18
CA THR A 258 -15.56 -8.21 -13.12
C THR A 258 -16.33 -7.59 -11.94
N THR A 259 -17.41 -6.85 -12.21
CA THR A 259 -18.30 -6.34 -11.15
C THR A 259 -18.96 -7.49 -10.36
N GLU A 260 -19.37 -8.57 -11.02
CA GLU A 260 -19.90 -9.75 -10.34
C GLU A 260 -18.83 -10.44 -9.50
N ASP A 261 -17.62 -10.64 -10.02
CA ASP A 261 -16.49 -11.25 -9.32
C ASP A 261 -16.12 -10.44 -8.07
N VAL A 262 -15.91 -9.13 -8.21
CA VAL A 262 -15.61 -8.21 -7.09
C VAL A 262 -16.73 -8.22 -6.06
N THR A 263 -18.01 -8.18 -6.50
CA THR A 263 -19.16 -8.25 -5.60
C THR A 263 -19.16 -9.54 -4.77
N ASN A 264 -18.87 -10.68 -5.40
CA ASN A 264 -18.85 -11.97 -4.72
C ASN A 264 -17.67 -12.08 -3.75
N MET A 265 -16.49 -11.59 -4.13
CA MET A 265 -15.32 -11.52 -3.27
C MET A 265 -15.60 -10.70 -2.00
N TYR A 266 -16.15 -9.50 -2.13
CA TYR A 266 -16.49 -8.64 -0.98
C TYR A 266 -17.59 -9.24 -0.11
N LYS A 267 -18.61 -9.93 -0.68
CA LYS A 267 -19.61 -10.67 0.10
C LYS A 267 -18.98 -11.79 0.93
N ASN A 268 -18.12 -12.59 0.31
CA ASN A 268 -17.42 -13.67 1.01
C ASN A 268 -16.56 -13.12 2.16
N PHE A 269 -15.86 -12.03 1.93
CA PHE A 269 -15.04 -11.39 2.95
C PHE A 269 -15.88 -10.79 4.10
N ALA A 270 -16.97 -10.10 3.78
CA ALA A 270 -17.90 -9.55 4.77
C ALA A 270 -18.49 -10.66 5.65
N GLU A 271 -18.93 -11.79 5.05
CA GLU A 271 -19.43 -12.96 5.80
C GLU A 271 -18.37 -13.54 6.74
N LEU A 272 -17.12 -13.68 6.28
CA LEU A 272 -16.02 -14.20 7.10
C LEU A 272 -15.63 -13.26 8.24
N SER A 273 -15.74 -11.96 8.02
CA SER A 273 -15.42 -10.92 9.00
C SER A 273 -16.58 -10.62 9.95
N GLY A 274 -17.80 -11.09 9.63
CA GLY A 274 -19.00 -10.86 10.42
C GLY A 274 -19.52 -9.42 10.31
N THR A 275 -19.31 -8.78 9.16
CA THR A 275 -19.74 -7.42 8.82
C THR A 275 -20.60 -7.41 7.56
N THR A 276 -21.01 -6.26 7.07
CA THR A 276 -21.68 -6.10 5.77
C THR A 276 -20.71 -5.58 4.72
N VAL A 277 -21.02 -5.73 3.43
CA VAL A 277 -20.22 -5.17 2.33
C VAL A 277 -20.14 -3.65 2.45
N GLU A 278 -21.22 -3.00 2.83
CA GLU A 278 -21.29 -1.55 3.01
C GLU A 278 -20.34 -1.07 4.13
N GLU A 279 -20.41 -1.69 5.33
CA GLU A 279 -19.51 -1.39 6.44
C GLU A 279 -18.04 -1.67 6.08
N LEU A 280 -17.81 -2.69 5.25
CA LEU A 280 -16.46 -3.01 4.77
C LEU A 280 -15.92 -1.94 3.83
N LEU A 281 -16.70 -1.51 2.84
CA LEU A 281 -16.31 -0.43 1.92
C LEU A 281 -16.10 0.89 2.66
N GLU A 282 -16.98 1.24 3.59
CA GLU A 282 -16.81 2.42 4.44
C GLU A 282 -15.51 2.37 5.26
N SER A 283 -15.12 1.19 5.76
CA SER A 283 -13.88 1.01 6.51
C SER A 283 -12.61 1.26 5.66
N PHE A 284 -12.74 1.13 4.34
CA PHE A 284 -11.70 1.46 3.36
C PHE A 284 -11.86 2.87 2.77
N GLY A 285 -12.76 3.69 3.31
CA GLY A 285 -13.02 5.05 2.81
C GLY A 285 -13.73 5.11 1.47
N MET A 286 -14.34 4.00 1.03
CA MET A 286 -15.07 3.90 -0.23
C MET A 286 -16.55 4.21 -0.06
N GLY A 287 -17.15 4.86 -1.06
CA GLY A 287 -18.59 5.15 -1.10
C GLY A 287 -19.44 3.97 -1.60
N GLU A 288 -20.74 4.23 -1.82
CA GLU A 288 -21.70 3.25 -2.34
C GLU A 288 -21.29 2.67 -3.72
N ASP A 289 -20.56 3.42 -4.53
CA ASP A 289 -20.09 3.03 -5.86
C ASP A 289 -18.74 2.27 -5.84
N GLY A 290 -18.15 2.02 -4.68
CA GLY A 290 -16.81 1.44 -4.51
C GLY A 290 -16.60 0.12 -5.27
N ILE A 291 -17.60 -0.77 -5.31
CA ILE A 291 -17.54 -2.01 -6.12
C ILE A 291 -17.36 -1.70 -7.62
N GLY A 292 -18.08 -0.68 -8.12
CA GLY A 292 -17.99 -0.27 -9.52
C GLY A 292 -16.62 0.34 -9.85
N GLU A 293 -16.07 1.14 -8.95
CA GLU A 293 -14.75 1.74 -9.09
C GLU A 293 -13.66 0.66 -9.13
N ILE A 294 -13.68 -0.30 -8.20
CA ILE A 294 -12.74 -1.43 -8.18
C ILE A 294 -12.85 -2.26 -9.47
N ALA A 295 -14.08 -2.55 -9.92
CA ALA A 295 -14.27 -3.32 -11.14
C ALA A 295 -13.74 -2.61 -12.39
N GLN A 296 -13.91 -1.28 -12.49
CA GLN A 296 -13.36 -0.49 -13.58
C GLN A 296 -11.82 -0.49 -13.57
N ASP A 297 -11.23 -0.33 -12.40
CA ASP A 297 -9.77 -0.36 -12.22
C ASP A 297 -9.19 -1.73 -12.58
N THR A 298 -9.80 -2.80 -12.12
CA THR A 298 -9.42 -4.18 -12.47
C THR A 298 -9.49 -4.44 -13.99
N VAL A 299 -10.56 -3.96 -14.65
CA VAL A 299 -10.68 -4.08 -16.11
C VAL A 299 -9.60 -3.27 -16.83
N ALA A 300 -9.25 -2.09 -16.33
CA ALA A 300 -8.15 -1.29 -16.88
C ALA A 300 -6.82 -2.04 -16.78
N ASP A 301 -6.50 -2.62 -15.64
CA ASP A 301 -5.31 -3.43 -15.43
C ASP A 301 -5.25 -4.63 -16.40
N GLN A 302 -6.35 -5.36 -16.54
CA GLN A 302 -6.45 -6.47 -17.49
C GLN A 302 -6.27 -6.02 -18.95
N MET A 303 -6.83 -4.87 -19.34
CA MET A 303 -6.68 -4.32 -20.70
C MET A 303 -5.22 -3.91 -20.99
N ILE A 304 -4.56 -3.24 -20.04
CA ILE A 304 -3.15 -2.87 -20.12
C ILE A 304 -2.30 -4.13 -20.26
N ALA A 305 -2.47 -5.08 -19.36
CA ALA A 305 -1.69 -6.32 -19.34
C ALA A 305 -1.87 -7.13 -20.63
N LYS A 306 -3.10 -7.35 -21.08
CA LYS A 306 -3.38 -8.07 -22.34
C LYS A 306 -2.79 -7.38 -23.56
N THR A 307 -2.79 -6.03 -23.59
CA THR A 307 -2.20 -5.26 -24.67
C THR A 307 -0.68 -5.40 -24.71
N ILE A 308 0.00 -5.29 -23.56
CA ILE A 308 1.44 -5.50 -23.47
C ILE A 308 1.80 -6.95 -23.81
N ALA A 309 1.07 -7.92 -23.27
CA ALA A 309 1.27 -9.33 -23.55
C ALA A 309 1.17 -9.63 -25.07
N ALA A 310 0.17 -9.07 -25.75
CA ALA A 310 0.02 -9.23 -27.21
C ALA A 310 1.18 -8.63 -28.00
N ARG A 311 1.77 -7.53 -27.53
CA ARG A 311 2.89 -6.85 -28.20
C ARG A 311 4.23 -7.52 -27.97
N GLU A 312 4.45 -8.00 -26.75
CA GLU A 312 5.73 -8.58 -26.32
C GLU A 312 5.75 -10.12 -26.45
N GLY A 313 4.63 -10.72 -26.78
CA GLY A 313 4.51 -12.19 -26.90
C GLY A 313 4.58 -12.90 -25.54
N ILE A 314 4.09 -12.23 -24.48
CA ILE A 314 4.08 -12.80 -23.13
C ILE A 314 2.98 -13.87 -23.05
N THR A 315 3.34 -15.05 -22.56
CA THR A 315 2.43 -16.16 -22.33
C THR A 315 2.67 -16.75 -20.96
N LEU A 316 1.67 -17.41 -20.41
CA LEU A 316 1.78 -18.15 -19.15
C LEU A 316 2.18 -19.60 -19.43
N ASP A 317 3.29 -20.06 -18.84
CA ASP A 317 3.58 -21.50 -18.77
C ASP A 317 2.93 -22.09 -17.51
N ASP A 318 2.74 -23.42 -17.52
CA ASP A 318 2.02 -24.11 -16.45
C ASP A 318 2.71 -24.00 -15.07
N THR A 319 4.03 -23.86 -15.05
CA THR A 319 4.81 -23.76 -13.81
C THR A 319 4.62 -22.38 -13.18
N TYR A 320 4.83 -21.34 -13.97
CA TYR A 320 4.59 -19.96 -13.54
C TYR A 320 3.15 -19.77 -13.09
N TYR A 321 2.19 -20.21 -13.91
CA TYR A 321 0.77 -20.09 -13.61
C TYR A 321 0.39 -20.78 -12.28
N LYS A 322 0.85 -22.01 -12.06
CA LYS A 322 0.61 -22.71 -10.80
C LYS A 322 1.21 -22.00 -9.60
N GLN A 323 2.46 -21.52 -9.75
CA GLN A 323 3.17 -20.85 -8.67
C GLN A 323 2.48 -19.52 -8.28
N THR A 324 2.20 -18.68 -9.27
CA THR A 324 1.53 -17.39 -9.02
C THR A 324 0.13 -17.59 -8.43
N LEU A 325 -0.63 -18.59 -8.93
CA LEU A 325 -1.95 -18.91 -8.39
C LEU A 325 -1.88 -19.39 -6.93
N TRP A 326 -0.82 -20.13 -6.58
CA TRP A 326 -0.52 -20.53 -5.20
C TRP A 326 -0.28 -19.33 -4.30
N GLU A 327 0.52 -18.37 -4.76
CA GLU A 327 0.84 -17.11 -4.04
C GLU A 327 -0.39 -16.23 -3.90
N LEU A 328 -1.17 -16.04 -4.96
CA LEU A 328 -2.42 -15.26 -4.93
C LEU A 328 -3.47 -15.84 -3.98
N LEU A 329 -3.42 -17.14 -3.71
CA LEU A 329 -4.27 -17.80 -2.70
C LEU A 329 -3.68 -17.72 -1.27
N GLY A 330 -2.52 -17.07 -1.10
CA GLY A 330 -1.87 -16.86 0.19
C GLY A 330 -1.22 -18.11 0.79
N TYR A 331 -0.80 -19.06 -0.06
CA TYR A 331 -0.01 -20.21 0.38
C TYR A 331 1.47 -19.87 0.46
N GLU A 332 2.15 -20.45 1.45
CA GLU A 332 3.58 -20.23 1.72
C GLU A 332 4.40 -21.50 1.54
N GLU A 333 5.73 -21.35 1.50
CA GLU A 333 6.66 -22.48 1.46
C GLU A 333 6.50 -23.36 2.72
N GLY A 334 6.17 -24.61 2.53
CA GLY A 334 5.90 -25.58 3.62
C GLY A 334 4.43 -25.93 3.82
N ASP A 335 3.52 -25.29 3.11
CA ASP A 335 2.12 -25.69 3.06
C ASP A 335 1.94 -26.99 2.24
N ASP A 336 0.83 -27.68 2.47
CA ASP A 336 0.52 -28.93 1.76
C ASP A 336 0.36 -28.67 0.25
N GLU A 337 1.13 -29.37 -0.57
CA GLU A 337 1.10 -29.20 -2.04
C GLU A 337 -0.29 -29.49 -2.61
N LYS A 338 -0.82 -28.58 -3.43
CA LYS A 338 -2.08 -28.72 -4.16
C LYS A 338 -1.85 -28.91 -5.65
N LYS A 339 -2.84 -29.55 -6.29
CA LYS A 339 -2.87 -29.67 -7.75
C LYS A 339 -3.40 -28.37 -8.36
N LEU A 340 -3.00 -28.09 -9.60
CA LEU A 340 -3.47 -26.91 -10.32
C LEU A 340 -5.00 -26.83 -10.39
N GLU A 341 -5.68 -27.94 -10.68
CA GLU A 341 -7.15 -27.99 -10.73
C GLU A 341 -7.82 -27.62 -9.38
N GLU A 342 -7.17 -27.93 -8.26
CA GLU A 342 -7.65 -27.60 -6.91
C GLU A 342 -7.46 -26.11 -6.63
N LEU A 343 -6.32 -25.53 -7.04
CA LEU A 343 -6.03 -24.10 -6.91
C LEU A 343 -6.97 -23.27 -7.78
N GLU A 344 -7.16 -23.64 -9.05
CA GLU A 344 -8.10 -22.93 -9.94
C GLU A 344 -9.53 -22.95 -9.40
N LYS A 345 -9.95 -24.08 -8.83
CA LYS A 345 -11.28 -24.17 -8.22
C LYS A 345 -11.40 -23.24 -7.01
N GLU A 346 -10.41 -23.27 -6.13
CA GLU A 346 -10.39 -22.45 -4.91
C GLU A 346 -10.35 -20.95 -5.27
N TYR A 347 -9.56 -20.58 -6.28
CA TYR A 347 -9.49 -19.23 -6.78
C TYR A 347 -10.84 -18.75 -7.32
N LYS A 348 -11.50 -19.55 -8.15
CA LYS A 348 -12.82 -19.22 -8.72
C LYS A 348 -13.92 -19.11 -7.66
N GLU A 349 -13.80 -19.84 -6.55
CA GLU A 349 -14.75 -19.80 -5.44
C GLU A 349 -14.52 -18.59 -4.51
N SER A 350 -13.29 -18.04 -4.45
CA SER A 350 -12.92 -17.01 -3.47
C SER A 350 -12.59 -15.65 -4.07
N GLN A 351 -12.02 -15.59 -5.26
CA GLN A 351 -11.45 -14.37 -5.84
C GLN A 351 -12.13 -13.93 -7.14
N GLY A 352 -12.19 -14.79 -8.15
CA GLY A 352 -12.76 -14.40 -9.42
C GLY A 352 -12.83 -15.53 -10.44
N SER A 353 -13.58 -15.32 -11.50
CA SER A 353 -13.90 -16.33 -12.50
C SER A 353 -12.78 -16.58 -13.51
N ARG A 354 -11.78 -15.69 -13.60
CA ARG A 354 -10.75 -15.71 -14.65
C ARG A 354 -9.32 -15.66 -14.09
N PRO A 355 -8.87 -16.73 -13.43
CA PRO A 355 -7.57 -16.77 -12.76
C PRO A 355 -6.36 -16.56 -13.71
N LYS A 356 -6.47 -16.90 -15.00
CA LYS A 356 -5.38 -16.66 -15.95
C LYS A 356 -5.29 -15.19 -16.38
N ASP A 357 -6.39 -14.45 -16.40
CA ASP A 357 -6.35 -13.02 -16.65
C ASP A 357 -5.59 -12.31 -15.52
N ASP A 358 -5.86 -12.69 -14.26
CA ASP A 358 -5.24 -12.06 -13.10
C ASP A 358 -3.75 -12.46 -12.99
N VAL A 359 -3.41 -13.74 -13.23
CA VAL A 359 -2.00 -14.16 -13.30
C VAL A 359 -1.27 -13.51 -14.48
N LEU A 360 -1.95 -13.21 -15.60
CA LEU A 360 -1.35 -12.47 -16.72
C LEU A 360 -1.03 -11.02 -16.33
N VAL A 361 -1.87 -10.37 -15.52
CA VAL A 361 -1.58 -9.04 -14.97
C VAL A 361 -0.28 -9.09 -14.17
N GLU A 362 -0.12 -10.03 -13.25
CA GLU A 362 1.10 -10.19 -12.46
C GLU A 362 2.33 -10.43 -13.34
N ARG A 363 2.23 -11.33 -14.33
CA ARG A 363 3.35 -11.60 -15.25
C ARG A 363 3.77 -10.38 -16.07
N VAL A 364 2.81 -9.54 -16.44
CA VAL A 364 3.10 -8.31 -17.18
C VAL A 364 3.65 -7.22 -16.26
N ARG A 365 3.18 -7.11 -15.02
CA ARG A 365 3.77 -6.21 -14.02
C ARG A 365 5.24 -6.54 -13.81
N GLU A 366 5.60 -7.81 -13.59
CA GLU A 366 7.00 -8.25 -13.50
C GLU A 366 7.80 -7.81 -14.74
N TYR A 367 7.27 -8.08 -15.94
CA TYR A 367 7.92 -7.69 -17.18
C TYR A 367 8.17 -6.17 -17.27
N VAL A 368 7.19 -5.35 -16.91
CA VAL A 368 7.32 -3.88 -16.89
C VAL A 368 8.39 -3.46 -15.87
N GLY A 369 8.40 -4.08 -14.70
CA GLY A 369 9.43 -3.90 -13.68
C GLY A 369 10.84 -4.26 -14.18
N GLU A 370 11.00 -5.37 -14.90
CA GLU A 370 12.26 -5.76 -15.53
C GLU A 370 12.75 -4.72 -16.57
N GLN A 371 11.82 -4.01 -17.24
CA GLN A 371 12.14 -2.98 -18.22
C GLN A 371 12.35 -1.58 -17.60
N SER A 372 12.08 -1.42 -16.29
CA SER A 372 12.21 -0.15 -15.57
C SER A 372 13.66 0.21 -15.24
N LYS A 373 13.91 1.46 -14.90
CA LYS A 373 15.19 1.97 -14.41
C LYS A 373 15.09 2.20 -12.91
N GLU A 374 16.07 1.72 -12.17
CA GLU A 374 16.15 1.95 -10.72
C GLU A 374 16.62 3.38 -10.41
N MET A 375 15.92 4.03 -9.49
CA MET A 375 16.34 5.29 -8.86
C MET A 375 16.61 5.09 -7.37
#